data_80411579feb2a0f7359714d509bc0463
#
_entry.id   80411579feb2a0f7359714d509bc0463
#
_cell.length_a   1.000
_cell.length_b   1.000
_cell.length_c   1.000
_cell.angle_alpha   90.00
_cell.angle_beta   90.00
_cell.angle_gamma   90.00
#
_symmetry.space_group_name_H-M   'P 1'
#
loop_
_entity.id
_entity.type
_entity.pdbx_description
1 polymer ?
#
loop_
_entity_poly.entity_id
_entity_poly.type
_entity_poly.pdbx_seq_one_letter_code
_entity_poly.pdbx_strand_id
1 'polypeptide(L)' 'MVEDFMCNLKVYRVAQGLTQEQLAEKVGVRRETIMRLEKAEYNPSLKLAIDISRVLNAPIEDIFIFK' A
#
# COMPACT_ATOMS: atom_id res chain seq x y z
N MET A 1 -17.73 4.80 -4.27
CA MET A 1 -16.78 5.23 -5.31
C MET A 1 -15.42 5.51 -4.70
N VAL A 2 -14.38 5.02 -5.33
CA VAL A 2 -13.01 5.23 -4.86
C VAL A 2 -12.57 6.66 -5.21
N GLU A 3 -12.00 7.37 -4.24
CA GLU A 3 -11.42 8.68 -4.52
C GLU A 3 -10.19 8.57 -5.39
N ASP A 4 -9.97 9.58 -6.23
CA ASP A 4 -8.77 9.65 -7.04
C ASP A 4 -7.55 9.84 -6.16
N PHE A 5 -6.56 8.98 -6.31
CA PHE A 5 -5.29 9.15 -5.63
C PHE A 5 -4.20 8.47 -6.44
N MET A 6 -2.97 8.90 -6.19
CA MET A 6 -1.80 8.23 -6.72
C MET A 6 -1.25 7.31 -5.66
N CYS A 7 -0.79 6.13 -6.08
CA CYS A 7 -0.24 5.17 -5.14
C CYS A 7 1.20 4.82 -5.53
N ASN A 8 2.12 5.13 -4.65
CA ASN A 8 3.54 4.81 -4.81
C ASN A 8 3.94 3.55 -4.04
N LEU A 9 2.96 2.75 -3.66
CA LEU A 9 3.19 1.54 -2.85
C LEU A 9 4.21 0.61 -3.50
N LYS A 10 4.08 0.38 -4.79
CA LYS A 10 4.99 -0.53 -5.51
C LYS A 10 6.44 -0.07 -5.43
N VAL A 11 6.67 1.24 -5.58
CA VAL A 11 8.03 1.81 -5.52
C VAL A 11 8.68 1.50 -4.18
N TYR A 12 7.97 1.78 -3.09
CA TYR A 12 8.49 1.55 -1.74
C TYR A 12 8.61 0.06 -1.42
N ARG A 13 7.66 -0.74 -1.89
CA ARG A 13 7.69 -2.18 -1.71
C ARG A 13 8.93 -2.79 -2.37
N VAL A 14 9.16 -2.44 -3.62
CA VAL A 14 10.31 -2.95 -4.39
C VAL A 14 11.62 -2.49 -3.74
N ALA A 15 11.66 -1.26 -3.27
CA ALA A 15 12.84 -0.72 -2.58
C ALA A 15 13.17 -1.52 -1.32
N GLN A 16 12.17 -2.11 -0.67
CA GLN A 16 12.37 -2.96 0.50
C GLN A 16 12.61 -4.42 0.14
N GLY A 17 12.60 -4.75 -1.15
CA GLY A 17 12.83 -6.11 -1.60
C GLY A 17 11.66 -7.06 -1.34
N LEU A 18 10.45 -6.54 -1.26
CA LEU A 18 9.26 -7.34 -0.95
C LEU A 18 8.43 -7.61 -2.18
N THR A 19 7.92 -8.85 -2.29
CA THR A 19 6.88 -9.18 -3.26
C THR A 19 5.53 -8.69 -2.74
N GLN A 20 4.53 -8.66 -3.62
CA GLN A 20 3.16 -8.32 -3.20
C GLN A 20 2.68 -9.29 -2.12
N GLU A 21 2.96 -10.57 -2.29
CA GLU A 21 2.54 -11.59 -1.32
C GLU A 21 3.23 -11.41 0.03
N GLN A 22 4.52 -11.10 0.01
CA GLN A 22 5.27 -10.88 1.25
C GLN A 22 4.73 -9.66 2.01
N LEU A 23 4.45 -8.57 1.30
CA LEU A 23 3.87 -7.41 1.95
C LEU A 23 2.48 -7.72 2.50
N ALA A 24 1.65 -8.44 1.72
CA ALA A 24 0.32 -8.83 2.16
C ALA A 24 0.38 -9.63 3.46
N GLU A 25 1.29 -10.58 3.55
CA GLU A 25 1.49 -11.35 4.77
C GLU A 25 1.84 -10.47 5.96
N LYS A 26 2.75 -9.52 5.74
CA LYS A 26 3.23 -8.67 6.83
C LYS A 26 2.14 -7.76 7.39
N VAL A 27 1.18 -7.36 6.56
CA VAL A 27 0.10 -6.47 7.00
C VAL A 27 -1.23 -7.20 7.19
N GLY A 28 -1.23 -8.53 7.01
CA GLY A 28 -2.40 -9.35 7.34
C GLY A 28 -3.56 -9.24 6.36
N VAL A 29 -3.27 -9.05 5.07
CA VAL A 29 -4.30 -8.99 4.03
C VAL A 29 -3.95 -9.97 2.92
N ARG A 30 -4.86 -10.11 1.97
CA ARG A 30 -4.62 -10.96 0.79
C ARG A 30 -3.78 -10.21 -0.24
N ARG A 31 -3.06 -10.97 -1.06
CA ARG A 31 -2.26 -10.41 -2.14
C ARG A 31 -3.10 -9.52 -3.07
N GLU A 32 -4.33 -9.92 -3.37
CA GLU A 32 -5.23 -9.13 -4.23
C GLU A 32 -5.49 -7.73 -3.68
N THR A 33 -5.53 -7.60 -2.36
CA THR A 33 -5.69 -6.29 -1.74
C THR A 33 -4.50 -5.39 -2.08
N ILE A 34 -3.29 -5.92 -1.98
CA ILE A 34 -2.08 -5.18 -2.33
C ILE A 34 -2.09 -4.82 -3.83
N MET A 35 -2.47 -5.77 -4.68
CA MET A 35 -2.57 -5.51 -6.12
C MET A 35 -3.51 -4.35 -6.43
N ARG A 36 -4.68 -4.32 -5.81
CA ARG A 36 -5.67 -3.27 -6.03
C ARG A 36 -5.21 -1.93 -5.48
N LEU A 37 -4.51 -1.93 -4.35
CA LEU A 37 -3.94 -0.71 -3.79
C LEU A 37 -2.91 -0.12 -4.74
N GLU A 38 -2.05 -0.96 -5.31
CA GLU A 38 -1.01 -0.50 -6.23
C GLU A 38 -1.59 0.11 -7.51
N LYS A 39 -2.78 -0.33 -7.89
CA LYS A 39 -3.49 0.23 -9.05
C LYS A 39 -4.39 1.40 -8.69
N ALA A 40 -4.42 1.79 -7.43
CA ALA A 40 -5.29 2.86 -6.91
C ALA A 40 -6.77 2.56 -7.15
N GLU A 41 -7.14 1.28 -7.12
CA GLU A 41 -8.53 0.83 -7.32
C GLU A 41 -9.31 0.68 -6.02
N TYR A 42 -8.66 0.97 -4.89
CA TYR A 42 -9.22 0.63 -3.59
C TYR A 42 -8.59 1.55 -2.54
N ASN A 43 -9.43 2.18 -1.72
CA ASN A 43 -8.93 3.02 -0.64
C ASN A 43 -8.60 2.15 0.57
N PRO A 44 -7.39 2.25 1.12
CA PRO A 44 -7.05 1.46 2.30
C PRO A 44 -7.79 1.98 3.52
N SER A 45 -8.08 1.08 4.47
CA SER A 45 -8.50 1.51 5.79
C SER A 45 -7.33 2.25 6.45
N LEU A 46 -7.63 3.07 7.46
CA LEU A 46 -6.58 3.79 8.18
C LEU A 46 -5.59 2.80 8.79
N LYS A 47 -6.09 1.71 9.38
CA LYS A 47 -5.22 0.71 9.97
C LYS A 47 -4.29 0.08 8.94
N LEU A 48 -4.81 -0.28 7.78
CA LEU A 48 -4.00 -0.88 6.72
C LEU A 48 -2.94 0.09 6.22
N ALA A 49 -3.31 1.36 6.02
CA ALA A 49 -2.37 2.39 5.58
C ALA A 49 -1.23 2.56 6.60
N ILE A 50 -1.56 2.59 7.89
CA ILE A 50 -0.57 2.72 8.95
C ILE A 50 0.36 1.50 8.97
N ASP A 51 -0.19 0.29 8.87
CA ASP A 51 0.60 -0.93 8.88
C ASP A 51 1.56 -0.98 7.69
N ILE A 52 1.09 -0.60 6.51
CA ILE A 52 1.93 -0.54 5.31
C ILE A 52 3.05 0.48 5.50
N SER A 53 2.71 1.66 6.01
CA SER A 53 3.68 2.72 6.28
C SER A 53 4.80 2.22 7.19
N ARG A 54 4.45 1.48 8.23
CA ARG A 54 5.43 0.95 9.18
C ARG A 54 6.31 -0.13 8.56
N VAL A 55 5.72 -1.04 7.79
CA VAL A 55 6.48 -2.11 7.14
C VAL A 55 7.44 -1.54 6.11
N LEU A 56 6.99 -0.55 5.35
CA LEU A 56 7.80 0.05 4.29
C LEU A 56 8.70 1.17 4.80
N ASN A 57 8.57 1.54 6.06
CA ASN A 57 9.37 2.60 6.70
C ASN A 57 9.29 3.90 5.89
N ALA A 58 8.09 4.30 5.52
CA ALA A 58 7.84 5.50 4.74
C ALA A 58 6.54 6.16 5.21
N PRO A 59 6.45 7.50 5.17
CA PRO A 59 5.23 8.19 5.58
C PRO A 59 4.04 7.81 4.70
N ILE A 60 2.85 7.77 5.29
CA ILE A 60 1.63 7.44 4.56
C ILE A 60 1.44 8.38 3.37
N GLU A 61 1.68 9.67 3.57
CA GLU A 61 1.48 10.68 2.53
C GLU A 61 2.45 10.55 1.36
N ASP A 62 3.56 9.83 1.53
CA ASP A 62 4.48 9.53 0.43
C ASP A 62 4.02 8.31 -0.36
N ILE A 63 3.29 7.41 0.29
CA ILE A 63 2.80 6.17 -0.33
C ILE A 63 1.46 6.40 -1.02
N PHE A 64 0.54 7.08 -0.33
CA PHE A 64 -0.81 7.35 -0.83
C PHE A 64 -0.99 8.86 -0.95
N ILE A 65 -1.06 9.36 -2.18
CA ILE A 65 -1.13 10.80 -2.45
C ILE A 65 -2.52 11.10 -2.97
N PHE A 66 -3.34 11.72 -2.14
CA PHE A 66 -4.71 12.11 -2.51
C PHE A 66 -4.71 13.50 -3.12
N LYS A 67 -5.57 13.68 -4.12
CA LYS A 67 -5.69 14.96 -4.82
C LYS A 67 -6.78 15.83 -4.21
#